data_85ba2b666122fc05d1c6b27eaffe4f00
#
_entry.id   85ba2b666122fc05d1c6b27eaffe4f00
#
_cell.length_a   1.000
_cell.length_b   1.000
_cell.length_c   1.000
_cell.angle_alpha   90.00
_cell.angle_beta   90.00
_cell.angle_gamma   90.00
#
_symmetry.space_group_name_H-M   'P 1'
#
loop_
_entity.id
_entity.type
_entity.pdbx_description
1 polymer ?
#
loop_
_entity_poly.entity_id
_entity_poly.type
_entity_poly.pdbx_seq_one_letter_code
_entity_poly.pdbx_strand_id
1 'polypeptide(L)'
;MPDLLASYVAGNWYTAPDEGAVVLDAATGDAVARVSTTDLDTRAMVDHARRVGGPALRRLTFQERAAALRELATALDANKAAYHELSLATGATRRDSTGDIDGGIGTTFVFSSRAKRELPDGYLLADGDVEPIGKGGAFVGQHVYTSLPGVALQVNAFNFPVWGMLEKLAPAVLAGVPTIVKPATQTAYLTAAVMRDIIASGALPEGAVQFVCGGAGDLLDHLGGEDVIAFTGSASTAAVLRGNAAVTTRAARFNAETDSLNCSILGPDAVAGTPEFDLYVKEIVREITTKAGQRCTCIRRALVPASVVDDVIAGVSARLDKVVVGNPRNDTVTMGALVSLHQRNEVRNAVAALQRAAKVVYGDPTSVELVDADAEHGAFMAPVLLLCADNERSEPNEVEAFGPVTTLIPYSAPDDVGVLAARGRGSLVGSIVSYDPDFVGAMVSSAAPHHGRLLILDRDCAAESTGHGTPMPQLVHGGPGRAGGGEELGGMRAVRHFMQRTALQGSPAVIARLVGGS
;
A
#
# COMPACT_ATOMS: atom_id res chain seq x y z
N MET A 1 17.80 -22.16 -17.64
CA MET A 1 16.95 -22.07 -16.44
C MET A 1 17.00 -20.63 -15.95
N PRO A 2 15.92 -20.05 -15.44
CA PRO A 2 15.95 -18.70 -14.91
C PRO A 2 16.91 -18.59 -13.73
N ASP A 3 17.40 -17.37 -13.48
CA ASP A 3 18.36 -17.10 -12.40
C ASP A 3 17.75 -17.32 -11.01
N LEU A 4 18.53 -17.87 -10.09
CA LEU A 4 18.23 -17.90 -8.67
C LEU A 4 18.60 -16.53 -8.08
N LEU A 5 17.60 -15.81 -7.58
CA LEU A 5 17.78 -14.47 -7.04
C LEU A 5 18.53 -14.52 -5.70
N ALA A 6 19.48 -13.62 -5.53
CA ALA A 6 20.24 -13.50 -4.29
C ALA A 6 19.54 -12.59 -3.28
N SER A 7 19.64 -12.92 -2.00
CA SER A 7 19.35 -12.03 -0.87
C SER A 7 20.56 -11.13 -0.58
N TYR A 8 20.36 -9.97 0.07
CA TYR A 8 21.46 -9.10 0.51
C TYR A 8 21.53 -9.10 2.04
N VAL A 9 22.58 -9.71 2.56
CA VAL A 9 22.73 -10.09 3.97
C VAL A 9 24.06 -9.59 4.52
N ALA A 10 24.02 -8.82 5.58
CA ALA A 10 25.22 -8.33 6.28
C ALA A 10 26.30 -7.77 5.34
N GLY A 11 25.86 -6.96 4.36
CA GLY A 11 26.77 -6.31 3.39
C GLY A 11 27.15 -7.16 2.18
N ASN A 12 26.63 -8.39 2.03
CA ASN A 12 26.99 -9.30 0.95
C ASN A 12 25.78 -9.88 0.24
N TRP A 13 25.91 -10.13 -1.06
CA TRP A 13 24.93 -10.91 -1.82
C TRP A 13 25.08 -12.39 -1.50
N TYR A 14 23.97 -13.01 -1.08
CA TYR A 14 23.87 -14.42 -0.72
C TYR A 14 22.95 -15.15 -1.71
N THR A 15 23.43 -16.20 -2.34
CA THR A 15 22.64 -17.12 -3.18
C THR A 15 22.49 -18.44 -2.46
N ALA A 16 21.27 -18.90 -2.29
CA ALA A 16 20.97 -20.16 -1.61
C ALA A 16 21.57 -21.37 -2.39
N PRO A 17 21.93 -22.45 -1.69
CA PRO A 17 22.61 -23.61 -2.32
C PRO A 17 21.65 -24.55 -3.07
N ASP A 18 20.32 -24.39 -2.90
CA ASP A 18 19.30 -25.20 -3.54
C ASP A 18 18.81 -24.60 -4.87
N GLU A 19 17.94 -25.34 -5.58
CA GLU A 19 17.40 -24.87 -6.86
C GLU A 19 16.37 -23.74 -6.70
N GLY A 20 15.76 -23.60 -5.53
CA GLY A 20 14.74 -22.61 -5.24
C GLY A 20 13.40 -22.86 -5.94
N ALA A 21 12.37 -22.11 -5.50
CA ALA A 21 11.04 -22.13 -6.08
C ALA A 21 10.97 -21.23 -7.32
N VAL A 22 10.33 -21.74 -8.38
CA VAL A 22 10.15 -21.01 -9.64
C VAL A 22 9.12 -19.90 -9.47
N VAL A 23 9.42 -18.72 -10.01
CA VAL A 23 8.50 -17.59 -10.14
C VAL A 23 8.14 -17.43 -11.61
N LEU A 24 6.85 -17.36 -11.90
CA LEU A 24 6.32 -17.35 -13.26
C LEU A 24 5.90 -15.94 -13.69
N ASP A 25 5.99 -15.69 -14.99
CA ASP A 25 5.34 -14.59 -15.66
C ASP A 25 3.83 -14.76 -15.60
N ALA A 26 3.12 -13.75 -15.11
CA ALA A 26 1.68 -13.80 -14.89
C ALA A 26 0.87 -13.89 -16.20
N ALA A 27 1.42 -13.41 -17.32
CA ALA A 27 0.76 -13.37 -18.62
C ALA A 27 1.06 -14.59 -19.49
N THR A 28 2.30 -15.16 -19.41
CA THR A 28 2.71 -16.25 -20.29
C THR A 28 2.87 -17.59 -19.58
N GLY A 29 3.04 -17.58 -18.25
CA GLY A 29 3.37 -18.78 -17.47
C GLY A 29 4.83 -19.20 -17.57
N ASP A 30 5.67 -18.45 -18.30
CA ASP A 30 7.10 -18.73 -18.41
C ASP A 30 7.83 -18.47 -17.09
N ALA A 31 8.90 -19.22 -16.85
CA ALA A 31 9.72 -19.01 -15.67
C ALA A 31 10.58 -17.74 -15.80
N VAL A 32 10.39 -16.78 -14.88
CA VAL A 32 11.11 -15.48 -14.85
C VAL A 32 12.32 -15.54 -13.94
N ALA A 33 12.17 -16.15 -12.76
CA ALA A 33 13.21 -16.22 -11.75
C ALA A 33 13.02 -17.44 -10.83
N ARG A 34 13.98 -17.68 -9.94
CA ARG A 34 13.83 -18.62 -8.82
C ARG A 34 14.19 -17.90 -7.52
N VAL A 35 13.59 -18.31 -6.42
CA VAL A 35 13.80 -17.72 -5.08
C VAL A 35 14.03 -18.81 -4.05
N SER A 36 14.95 -18.56 -3.11
CA SER A 36 15.17 -19.42 -1.96
C SER A 36 15.81 -18.64 -0.81
N THR A 37 15.55 -19.10 0.40
CA THR A 37 16.18 -18.64 1.64
C THR A 37 16.80 -19.81 2.42
N THR A 38 17.07 -20.93 1.76
CA THR A 38 17.77 -22.07 2.37
C THR A 38 19.11 -21.59 2.92
N ASP A 39 19.40 -21.93 4.19
CA ASP A 39 20.60 -21.58 4.95
C ASP A 39 20.86 -20.06 5.09
N LEU A 40 19.83 -19.22 4.92
CA LEU A 40 19.95 -17.78 5.12
C LEU A 40 20.09 -17.47 6.62
N ASP A 41 21.16 -16.81 7.04
CA ASP A 41 21.38 -16.40 8.42
C ASP A 41 20.58 -15.13 8.75
N THR A 42 19.32 -15.30 9.13
CA THR A 42 18.39 -14.21 9.50
C THR A 42 18.82 -13.52 10.79
N ARG A 43 19.47 -14.22 11.71
CA ARG A 43 20.03 -13.62 12.93
C ARG A 43 21.16 -12.64 12.59
N ALA A 44 22.10 -13.06 11.72
CA ALA A 44 23.17 -12.17 11.26
C ALA A 44 22.60 -10.91 10.58
N MET A 45 21.50 -11.00 9.83
CA MET A 45 20.82 -9.84 9.24
C MET A 45 20.35 -8.85 10.32
N VAL A 46 19.62 -9.32 11.33
CA VAL A 46 19.10 -8.46 12.41
C VAL A 46 20.26 -7.85 13.21
N ASP A 47 21.27 -8.65 13.55
CA ASP A 47 22.45 -8.18 14.27
C ASP A 47 23.25 -7.14 13.49
N HIS A 48 23.43 -7.33 12.18
CA HIS A 48 24.12 -6.38 11.30
C HIS A 48 23.32 -5.06 11.19
N ALA A 49 22.01 -5.14 10.99
CA ALA A 49 21.15 -3.96 10.98
C ALA A 49 21.30 -3.14 12.27
N ARG A 50 21.24 -3.80 13.44
CA ARG A 50 21.34 -3.12 14.75
C ARG A 50 22.73 -2.56 15.03
N ARG A 51 23.81 -3.31 14.69
CA ARG A 51 25.20 -2.94 15.06
C ARG A 51 25.90 -2.06 14.04
N VAL A 52 25.54 -2.14 12.77
CA VAL A 52 26.16 -1.41 11.68
C VAL A 52 25.19 -0.37 11.11
N GLY A 53 24.07 -0.79 10.53
CA GLY A 53 23.14 0.08 9.82
C GLY A 53 22.51 1.16 10.71
N GLY A 54 22.01 0.78 11.88
CA GLY A 54 21.37 1.70 12.80
C GLY A 54 22.33 2.81 13.30
N PRO A 55 23.50 2.49 13.84
CA PRO A 55 24.49 3.50 14.20
C PRO A 55 24.92 4.38 13.03
N ALA A 56 25.07 3.82 11.83
CA ALA A 56 25.45 4.59 10.64
C ALA A 56 24.37 5.61 10.25
N LEU A 57 23.10 5.21 10.24
CA LEU A 57 21.97 6.12 9.96
C LEU A 57 21.80 7.18 11.06
N ARG A 58 21.94 6.81 12.34
CA ARG A 58 21.75 7.73 13.47
C ARG A 58 22.89 8.74 13.65
N ARG A 59 24.04 8.56 12.98
CA ARG A 59 25.08 9.61 12.87
C ARG A 59 24.71 10.72 11.91
N LEU A 60 23.78 10.49 11.00
CA LEU A 60 23.27 11.48 10.07
C LEU A 60 22.13 12.27 10.72
N THR A 61 22.08 13.59 10.51
CA THR A 61 20.93 14.43 10.88
C THR A 61 19.72 14.07 10.00
N PHE A 62 18.53 14.56 10.36
CA PHE A 62 17.35 14.41 9.50
C PHE A 62 17.58 15.01 8.11
N GLN A 63 18.32 16.12 8.02
CA GLN A 63 18.61 16.80 6.75
C GLN A 63 19.56 15.97 5.88
N GLU A 64 20.58 15.36 6.47
CA GLU A 64 21.50 14.46 5.76
C GLU A 64 20.80 13.19 5.28
N ARG A 65 19.92 12.57 6.10
CA ARG A 65 19.09 11.43 5.67
C ARG A 65 18.13 11.81 4.55
N ALA A 66 17.56 13.02 4.58
CA ALA A 66 16.73 13.55 3.51
C ALA A 66 17.52 13.74 2.21
N ALA A 67 18.79 14.18 2.30
CA ALA A 67 19.67 14.28 1.14
C ALA A 67 20.00 12.89 0.55
N ALA A 68 20.32 11.92 1.40
CA ALA A 68 20.54 10.52 0.99
C ALA A 68 19.33 9.91 0.26
N LEU A 69 18.10 10.17 0.76
CA LEU A 69 16.88 9.73 0.07
C LEU A 69 16.70 10.40 -1.30
N ARG A 70 17.09 11.65 -1.45
CA ARG A 70 17.02 12.34 -2.74
C ARG A 70 18.00 11.73 -3.75
N GLU A 71 19.21 11.43 -3.30
CA GLU A 71 20.22 10.77 -4.11
C GLU A 71 19.75 9.38 -4.55
N LEU A 72 19.22 8.60 -3.61
CA LEU A 72 18.61 7.30 -3.88
C LEU A 72 17.51 7.39 -4.94
N ALA A 73 16.52 8.29 -4.74
CA ALA A 73 15.43 8.46 -5.69
C ALA A 73 15.91 8.87 -7.08
N THR A 74 16.96 9.70 -7.16
CA THR A 74 17.58 10.11 -8.44
C THR A 74 18.23 8.91 -9.14
N ALA A 75 18.94 8.05 -8.40
CA ALA A 75 19.55 6.85 -8.96
C ALA A 75 18.49 5.86 -9.48
N LEU A 76 17.40 5.66 -8.74
CA LEU A 76 16.31 4.79 -9.16
C LEU A 76 15.55 5.34 -10.38
N ASP A 77 15.32 6.65 -10.45
CA ASP A 77 14.66 7.29 -11.60
C ASP A 77 15.47 7.12 -12.89
N ALA A 78 16.79 7.13 -12.80
CA ALA A 78 17.67 6.90 -13.95
C ALA A 78 17.54 5.49 -14.54
N ASN A 79 17.17 4.49 -13.72
CA ASN A 79 17.08 3.08 -14.11
C ASN A 79 15.63 2.59 -14.33
N LYS A 80 14.62 3.43 -14.13
CA LYS A 80 13.21 3.04 -14.11
C LYS A 80 12.70 2.34 -15.38
N ALA A 81 13.31 2.62 -16.54
CA ALA A 81 12.94 1.95 -17.80
C ALA A 81 13.09 0.43 -17.72
N ALA A 82 14.16 -0.06 -17.07
CA ALA A 82 14.37 -1.49 -16.85
C ALA A 82 13.33 -2.09 -15.91
N TYR A 83 12.91 -1.35 -14.88
CA TYR A 83 11.86 -1.79 -13.96
C TYR A 83 10.51 -1.90 -14.66
N HIS A 84 10.18 -0.95 -15.55
CA HIS A 84 8.95 -1.01 -16.36
C HIS A 84 8.90 -2.26 -17.23
N GLU A 85 10.02 -2.65 -17.88
CA GLU A 85 10.07 -3.89 -18.65
C GLU A 85 9.86 -5.13 -17.77
N LEU A 86 10.52 -5.20 -16.63
CA LEU A 86 10.33 -6.30 -15.68
C LEU A 86 8.91 -6.35 -15.11
N SER A 87 8.27 -5.21 -14.92
CA SER A 87 6.91 -5.11 -14.37
C SER A 87 5.87 -5.78 -15.26
N LEU A 88 6.10 -5.89 -16.58
CA LEU A 88 5.18 -6.58 -17.49
C LEU A 88 4.96 -8.05 -17.10
N ALA A 89 5.99 -8.70 -16.57
CA ALA A 89 5.88 -10.08 -16.10
C ALA A 89 4.99 -10.23 -14.85
N THR A 90 4.67 -9.14 -14.13
CA THR A 90 3.70 -9.15 -13.03
C THR A 90 2.24 -9.18 -13.51
N GLY A 91 2.02 -9.13 -14.82
CA GLY A 91 0.71 -8.95 -15.43
C GLY A 91 0.27 -7.48 -15.56
N ALA A 92 1.04 -6.52 -15.04
CA ALA A 92 0.70 -5.10 -15.13
C ALA A 92 0.95 -4.55 -16.54
N THR A 93 0.03 -3.72 -17.05
CA THR A 93 0.28 -2.93 -18.27
C THR A 93 1.35 -1.86 -18.02
N ARG A 94 1.93 -1.27 -19.08
CA ARG A 94 2.86 -0.13 -18.95
C ARG A 94 2.25 1.03 -18.16
N ARG A 95 0.95 1.29 -18.35
CA ARG A 95 0.22 2.31 -17.61
C ARG A 95 0.10 1.97 -16.12
N ASP A 96 -0.17 0.70 -15.79
CA ASP A 96 -0.30 0.26 -14.40
C ASP A 96 1.04 0.29 -13.68
N SER A 97 2.15 -0.03 -14.37
CA SER A 97 3.49 -0.01 -13.80
C SER A 97 3.95 1.40 -13.42
N THR A 98 3.43 2.45 -14.07
CA THR A 98 3.71 3.84 -13.68
C THR A 98 3.26 4.14 -12.24
N GLY A 99 2.10 3.63 -11.83
CA GLY A 99 1.62 3.79 -10.44
C GLY A 99 2.54 3.16 -9.40
N ASP A 100 3.16 2.04 -9.72
CA ASP A 100 4.10 1.33 -8.84
C ASP A 100 5.50 1.95 -8.88
N ILE A 101 6.08 2.09 -10.05
CA ILE A 101 7.49 2.45 -10.23
C ILE A 101 7.68 3.97 -10.06
N ASP A 102 7.06 4.79 -10.92
CA ASP A 102 7.18 6.24 -10.84
C ASP A 102 6.53 6.77 -9.55
N GLY A 103 5.41 6.15 -9.13
CA GLY A 103 4.75 6.46 -7.87
C GLY A 103 5.65 6.21 -6.65
N GLY A 104 6.36 5.09 -6.59
CA GLY A 104 7.28 4.75 -5.52
C GLY A 104 8.50 5.67 -5.47
N ILE A 105 9.12 5.92 -6.62
CA ILE A 105 10.25 6.85 -6.75
C ILE A 105 9.80 8.27 -6.38
N GLY A 106 8.65 8.72 -6.91
CA GLY A 106 8.04 10.01 -6.58
C GLY A 106 7.74 10.18 -5.09
N THR A 107 7.24 9.12 -4.44
CA THR A 107 7.02 9.10 -2.99
C THR A 107 8.33 9.34 -2.23
N THR A 108 9.43 8.71 -2.64
CA THR A 108 10.76 8.92 -2.03
C THR A 108 11.23 10.37 -2.20
N PHE A 109 11.04 10.98 -3.36
CA PHE A 109 11.30 12.42 -3.57
C PHE A 109 10.46 13.31 -2.66
N VAL A 110 9.16 12.98 -2.49
CA VAL A 110 8.26 13.75 -1.62
C VAL A 110 8.72 13.67 -0.17
N PHE A 111 9.05 12.48 0.36
CA PHE A 111 9.58 12.32 1.71
C PHE A 111 10.87 13.12 1.91
N SER A 112 11.84 13.04 0.98
CA SER A 112 13.05 13.84 1.01
C SER A 112 12.77 15.36 1.04
N SER A 113 11.93 15.82 0.13
CA SER A 113 11.59 17.26 0.01
C SER A 113 10.84 17.78 1.24
N ARG A 114 9.91 16.99 1.79
CA ARG A 114 9.17 17.37 2.99
C ARG A 114 10.04 17.34 4.23
N ALA A 115 10.90 16.33 4.37
CA ALA A 115 11.83 16.27 5.50
C ALA A 115 12.71 17.51 5.58
N LYS A 116 13.18 18.03 4.43
CA LYS A 116 13.94 19.27 4.37
C LYS A 116 13.19 20.50 4.90
N ARG A 117 11.86 20.52 4.82
CA ARG A 117 11.03 21.64 5.27
C ARG A 117 10.47 21.45 6.68
N GLU A 118 10.20 20.20 7.08
CA GLU A 118 9.38 19.88 8.26
C GLU A 118 10.19 19.25 9.40
N LEU A 119 11.40 18.74 9.13
CA LEU A 119 12.27 18.18 10.15
C LEU A 119 13.45 19.11 10.44
N PRO A 120 13.93 19.15 11.69
CA PRO A 120 15.07 19.99 12.07
C PRO A 120 16.39 19.47 11.47
N ASP A 121 17.40 20.33 11.41
CA ASP A 121 18.78 19.87 11.18
C ASP A 121 19.38 19.41 12.52
N GLY A 122 19.07 18.19 12.88
CA GLY A 122 19.41 17.61 14.17
C GLY A 122 19.00 16.14 14.27
N TYR A 123 18.98 15.61 15.49
CA TYR A 123 18.74 14.21 15.81
C TYR A 123 17.46 13.98 16.62
N LEU A 124 16.88 15.07 17.16
CA LEU A 124 15.67 15.08 17.98
C LEU A 124 14.56 15.83 17.24
N LEU A 125 13.35 15.30 17.26
CA LEU A 125 12.18 15.97 16.75
C LEU A 125 11.26 16.35 17.90
N ALA A 126 11.05 17.66 18.11
CA ALA A 126 10.09 18.15 19.09
C ALA A 126 8.66 17.74 18.74
N ASP A 127 7.86 17.43 19.74
CA ASP A 127 6.44 17.11 19.59
C ASP A 127 5.61 18.00 20.53
N GLY A 128 5.05 19.03 19.97
CA GLY A 128 4.31 20.07 20.70
C GLY A 128 5.19 21.11 21.36
N ASP A 129 4.53 22.00 22.07
CA ASP A 129 5.15 23.12 22.78
C ASP A 129 5.75 22.70 24.13
N VAL A 130 6.53 23.56 24.71
CA VAL A 130 7.03 23.40 26.08
C VAL A 130 5.91 23.62 27.06
N GLU A 131 5.68 22.65 27.96
CA GLU A 131 4.63 22.67 28.97
C GLU A 131 5.18 23.12 30.33
N PRO A 132 4.67 24.20 30.95
CA PRO A 132 5.02 24.57 32.31
C PRO A 132 4.50 23.53 33.30
N ILE A 133 5.39 22.92 34.11
CA ILE A 133 4.99 21.97 35.15
C ILE A 133 5.00 22.62 36.54
N GLY A 134 5.99 23.47 36.79
CA GLY A 134 6.16 24.18 38.05
C GLY A 134 5.53 25.57 38.04
N LYS A 135 4.91 25.99 39.17
CA LYS A 135 4.26 27.32 39.31
C LYS A 135 5.23 28.50 39.08
N GLY A 136 6.53 28.31 39.29
CA GLY A 136 7.55 29.37 39.13
C GLY A 136 8.21 29.39 37.74
N GLY A 137 7.79 28.54 36.79
CA GLY A 137 8.36 28.49 35.45
C GLY A 137 9.79 27.90 35.36
N ALA A 138 10.37 27.48 36.48
CA ALA A 138 11.73 26.91 36.52
C ALA A 138 11.81 25.44 36.14
N PHE A 139 10.67 24.78 36.02
CA PHE A 139 10.54 23.36 35.68
C PHE A 139 9.48 23.16 34.61
N VAL A 140 9.91 22.62 33.47
CA VAL A 140 9.08 22.44 32.28
C VAL A 140 9.20 21.01 31.74
N GLY A 141 8.25 20.60 30.89
CA GLY A 141 8.29 19.36 30.14
C GLY A 141 8.17 19.61 28.63
N GLN A 142 8.73 18.72 27.83
CA GLN A 142 8.50 18.70 26.39
C GLN A 142 8.64 17.27 25.89
N HIS A 143 7.77 16.88 24.97
CA HIS A 143 7.92 15.60 24.27
C HIS A 143 8.88 15.73 23.09
N VAL A 144 9.67 14.69 22.90
CA VAL A 144 10.57 14.56 21.76
C VAL A 144 10.45 13.16 21.16
N TYR A 145 10.75 13.05 19.87
CA TYR A 145 10.96 11.79 19.19
C TYR A 145 12.45 11.58 18.94
N THR A 146 12.91 10.34 19.19
CA THR A 146 14.24 9.84 18.88
C THR A 146 14.14 8.59 18.02
N SER A 147 15.18 8.28 17.23
CA SER A 147 15.26 7.04 16.45
C SER A 147 15.11 5.81 17.35
N LEU A 148 14.34 4.80 16.91
CA LEU A 148 14.39 3.49 17.54
C LEU A 148 15.78 2.86 17.34
N PRO A 149 16.31 2.14 18.33
CA PRO A 149 17.63 1.49 18.21
C PRO A 149 17.60 0.18 17.41
N GLY A 150 16.41 -0.34 17.11
CA GLY A 150 16.15 -1.62 16.45
C GLY A 150 16.19 -1.57 14.94
N VAL A 151 15.42 -2.47 14.32
CA VAL A 151 15.30 -2.65 12.86
C VAL A 151 13.83 -2.59 12.43
N ALA A 152 13.58 -2.12 11.20
CA ALA A 152 12.28 -2.19 10.54
C ALA A 152 12.23 -3.40 9.61
N LEU A 153 11.44 -4.42 9.92
CA LEU A 153 11.13 -5.50 9.01
C LEU A 153 9.94 -5.10 8.15
N GLN A 154 10.11 -5.04 6.85
CA GLN A 154 9.04 -4.80 5.88
C GLN A 154 8.64 -6.12 5.21
N VAL A 155 7.39 -6.54 5.39
CA VAL A 155 6.79 -7.65 4.67
C VAL A 155 5.79 -7.07 3.66
N ASN A 156 6.17 -7.05 2.39
CA ASN A 156 5.46 -6.32 1.34
C ASN A 156 4.56 -7.24 0.50
N ALA A 157 3.47 -6.67 -0.03
CA ALA A 157 2.53 -7.34 -0.91
C ALA A 157 3.05 -7.41 -2.36
N PHE A 158 2.41 -8.24 -3.17
CA PHE A 158 2.80 -8.47 -4.57
C PHE A 158 2.35 -7.37 -5.53
N ASN A 159 1.31 -6.63 -5.18
CA ASN A 159 0.61 -5.74 -6.13
C ASN A 159 1.36 -4.43 -6.44
N PHE A 160 2.15 -3.92 -5.49
CA PHE A 160 3.01 -2.74 -5.66
C PHE A 160 4.41 -3.03 -5.09
N PRO A 161 5.21 -3.90 -5.75
CA PRO A 161 6.50 -4.36 -5.22
C PRO A 161 7.55 -3.25 -5.10
N VAL A 162 7.47 -2.19 -5.90
CA VAL A 162 8.40 -1.04 -5.83
C VAL A 162 7.85 0.04 -4.91
N TRP A 163 6.63 0.51 -5.16
CA TRP A 163 6.03 1.57 -4.35
C TRP A 163 5.86 1.15 -2.89
N GLY A 164 5.31 -0.05 -2.63
CA GLY A 164 5.08 -0.55 -1.27
C GLY A 164 6.36 -0.72 -0.45
N MET A 165 7.50 -1.02 -1.11
CA MET A 165 8.81 -1.02 -0.47
C MET A 165 9.27 0.41 -0.15
N LEU A 166 9.24 1.31 -1.14
CA LEU A 166 9.82 2.64 -1.03
C LEU A 166 9.04 3.55 -0.06
N GLU A 167 7.71 3.41 0.00
CA GLU A 167 6.90 4.18 0.95
C GLU A 167 7.18 3.82 2.43
N LYS A 168 7.65 2.59 2.69
CA LYS A 168 8.06 2.15 4.04
C LYS A 168 9.54 2.44 4.30
N LEU A 169 10.39 2.29 3.28
CA LEU A 169 11.82 2.55 3.39
C LEU A 169 12.12 4.03 3.68
N ALA A 170 11.46 4.95 2.97
CA ALA A 170 11.73 6.38 3.10
C ALA A 170 11.51 6.90 4.53
N PRO A 171 10.36 6.68 5.20
CA PRO A 171 10.17 7.14 6.57
C PRO A 171 11.07 6.41 7.58
N ALA A 172 11.40 5.11 7.38
CA ALA A 172 12.33 4.39 8.24
C ALA A 172 13.74 4.99 8.18
N VAL A 173 14.24 5.28 6.98
CA VAL A 173 15.53 5.94 6.78
C VAL A 173 15.53 7.33 7.42
N LEU A 174 14.49 8.15 7.21
CA LEU A 174 14.37 9.47 7.87
C LEU A 174 14.37 9.35 9.39
N ALA A 175 13.71 8.33 9.93
CA ALA A 175 13.74 8.06 11.37
C ALA A 175 15.10 7.54 11.88
N GLY A 176 16.03 7.16 10.99
CA GLY A 176 17.34 6.61 11.37
C GLY A 176 17.29 5.13 11.74
N VAL A 177 16.32 4.38 11.19
CA VAL A 177 16.09 2.95 11.46
C VAL A 177 16.45 2.13 10.22
N PRO A 178 17.37 1.16 10.34
CA PRO A 178 17.74 0.28 9.24
C PRO A 178 16.58 -0.67 8.90
N THR A 179 16.53 -1.12 7.65
CA THR A 179 15.38 -1.85 7.12
C THR A 179 15.80 -3.21 6.55
N ILE A 180 15.03 -4.25 6.85
CA ILE A 180 15.07 -5.54 6.17
C ILE A 180 13.82 -5.65 5.29
N VAL A 181 14.00 -5.75 3.97
CA VAL A 181 12.93 -5.82 2.98
C VAL A 181 12.65 -7.27 2.62
N LYS A 182 11.44 -7.73 2.84
CA LYS A 182 10.93 -9.04 2.41
C LYS A 182 9.76 -8.82 1.44
N PRO A 183 9.97 -8.92 0.11
CA PRO A 183 8.90 -8.80 -0.89
C PRO A 183 8.01 -10.04 -0.91
N ALA A 184 6.86 -9.94 -1.56
CA ALA A 184 6.09 -11.10 -1.97
C ALA A 184 6.87 -11.92 -3.00
N THR A 185 6.77 -13.25 -2.90
CA THR A 185 7.54 -14.18 -3.75
C THR A 185 7.23 -13.98 -5.24
N GLN A 186 5.96 -13.78 -5.58
CA GLN A 186 5.48 -13.69 -6.96
C GLN A 186 6.10 -12.53 -7.76
N THR A 187 6.53 -11.47 -7.08
CA THR A 187 7.09 -10.26 -7.73
C THR A 187 8.50 -9.91 -7.22
N ALA A 188 9.15 -10.86 -6.54
CA ALA A 188 10.45 -10.66 -5.92
C ALA A 188 11.54 -10.24 -6.92
N TYR A 189 11.47 -10.69 -8.19
CA TYR A 189 12.43 -10.33 -9.24
C TYR A 189 12.47 -8.82 -9.53
N LEU A 190 11.30 -8.16 -9.51
CA LEU A 190 11.23 -6.70 -9.69
C LEU A 190 11.83 -5.97 -8.49
N THR A 191 11.46 -6.38 -7.27
CA THR A 191 12.05 -5.81 -6.06
C THR A 191 13.57 -6.07 -6.00
N ALA A 192 14.05 -7.25 -6.41
CA ALA A 192 15.46 -7.57 -6.45
C ALA A 192 16.26 -6.67 -7.41
N ALA A 193 15.69 -6.32 -8.57
CA ALA A 193 16.30 -5.38 -9.50
C ALA A 193 16.46 -4.00 -8.86
N VAL A 194 15.40 -3.48 -8.25
CA VAL A 194 15.42 -2.18 -7.53
C VAL A 194 16.42 -2.23 -6.36
N MET A 195 16.46 -3.32 -5.60
CA MET A 195 17.40 -3.48 -4.49
C MET A 195 18.85 -3.49 -4.94
N ARG A 196 19.18 -4.09 -6.09
CA ARG A 196 20.53 -4.03 -6.66
C ARG A 196 20.96 -2.58 -6.92
N ASP A 197 20.06 -1.77 -7.46
CA ASP A 197 20.35 -0.38 -7.74
C ASP A 197 20.40 0.49 -6.46
N ILE A 198 19.58 0.19 -5.46
CA ILE A 198 19.68 0.81 -4.12
C ILE A 198 21.09 0.59 -3.54
N ILE A 199 21.55 -0.64 -3.54
CA ILE A 199 22.89 -0.99 -3.01
C ILE A 199 23.99 -0.38 -3.88
N ALA A 200 23.89 -0.48 -5.20
CA ALA A 200 24.89 0.05 -6.13
C ALA A 200 25.00 1.58 -6.10
N SER A 201 23.92 2.28 -5.77
CA SER A 201 23.92 3.74 -5.70
C SER A 201 24.85 4.29 -4.62
N GLY A 202 25.10 3.53 -3.54
CA GLY A 202 25.87 4.00 -2.38
C GLY A 202 25.20 5.17 -1.61
N ALA A 203 23.97 5.56 -1.95
CA ALA A 203 23.27 6.68 -1.33
C ALA A 203 22.95 6.45 0.15
N LEU A 204 22.73 5.19 0.54
CA LEU A 204 22.50 4.81 1.93
C LEU A 204 23.76 4.19 2.55
N PRO A 205 24.03 4.43 3.84
CA PRO A 205 25.19 3.85 4.50
C PRO A 205 25.07 2.32 4.60
N GLU A 206 26.22 1.65 4.77
CA GLU A 206 26.29 0.21 4.96
C GLU A 206 25.35 -0.26 6.08
N GLY A 207 24.65 -1.37 5.85
CA GLY A 207 23.70 -1.97 6.78
C GLY A 207 22.36 -1.23 6.92
N ALA A 208 22.18 -0.08 6.26
CA ALA A 208 20.92 0.67 6.28
C ALA A 208 19.75 -0.11 5.65
N VAL A 209 20.05 -0.96 4.66
CA VAL A 209 19.05 -1.78 3.99
C VAL A 209 19.60 -3.19 3.72
N GLN A 210 18.74 -4.20 3.90
CA GLN A 210 18.99 -5.58 3.57
C GLN A 210 17.76 -6.17 2.87
N PHE A 211 17.93 -7.33 2.22
CA PHE A 211 16.92 -7.91 1.35
C PHE A 211 16.82 -9.41 1.49
N VAL A 212 15.60 -9.93 1.65
CA VAL A 212 15.31 -11.37 1.74
C VAL A 212 14.52 -11.79 0.51
N CYS A 213 15.10 -12.64 -0.33
CA CYS A 213 14.46 -13.10 -1.55
C CYS A 213 13.93 -14.53 -1.41
N GLY A 214 12.74 -14.64 -0.81
CA GLY A 214 12.08 -15.93 -0.54
C GLY A 214 11.23 -15.89 0.72
N GLY A 215 11.19 -16.99 1.48
CA GLY A 215 10.48 -17.09 2.75
C GLY A 215 11.09 -16.23 3.86
N ALA A 216 10.32 -15.85 4.86
CA ALA A 216 10.82 -15.08 5.99
C ALA A 216 11.63 -15.94 6.99
N GLY A 217 11.54 -17.27 6.90
CA GLY A 217 12.20 -18.17 7.85
C GLY A 217 11.82 -17.84 9.29
N ASP A 218 12.82 -17.81 10.15
CA ASP A 218 12.74 -17.46 11.58
C ASP A 218 13.04 -15.98 11.86
N LEU A 219 13.04 -15.12 10.86
CA LEU A 219 13.41 -13.69 10.97
C LEU A 219 12.63 -12.96 12.08
N LEU A 220 11.34 -13.29 12.27
CA LEU A 220 10.53 -12.69 13.33
C LEU A 220 10.99 -13.12 14.74
N ASP A 221 11.61 -14.28 14.87
CA ASP A 221 12.03 -14.79 16.17
C ASP A 221 13.19 -13.99 16.77
N HIS A 222 13.87 -13.20 15.96
CA HIS A 222 14.98 -12.32 16.36
C HIS A 222 14.53 -10.88 16.68
N LEU A 223 13.23 -10.57 16.50
CA LEU A 223 12.69 -9.22 16.73
C LEU A 223 12.14 -9.06 18.15
N GLY A 224 12.14 -7.83 18.65
CA GLY A 224 11.67 -7.48 19.99
C GLY A 224 11.19 -6.03 20.10
N GLY A 225 11.08 -5.51 21.33
CA GLY A 225 10.46 -4.22 21.64
C GLY A 225 11.09 -2.98 21.03
N GLU A 226 12.31 -3.10 20.49
CA GLU A 226 13.00 -2.03 19.79
C GLU A 226 12.72 -2.00 18.28
N ASP A 227 12.04 -3.05 17.77
CA ASP A 227 11.86 -3.27 16.34
C ASP A 227 10.44 -2.93 15.89
N VAL A 228 10.32 -2.73 14.58
CA VAL A 228 9.05 -2.45 13.91
C VAL A 228 8.82 -3.50 12.82
N ILE A 229 7.64 -4.11 12.81
CA ILE A 229 7.17 -4.96 11.72
C ILE A 229 6.12 -4.16 10.94
N ALA A 230 6.40 -3.83 9.68
CA ALA A 230 5.48 -3.18 8.77
C ALA A 230 5.01 -4.19 7.71
N PHE A 231 3.75 -4.56 7.78
CA PHE A 231 3.14 -5.59 6.94
C PHE A 231 2.11 -5.00 5.98
N THR A 232 2.14 -5.42 4.73
CA THR A 232 1.05 -5.22 3.76
C THR A 232 0.69 -6.57 3.14
N GLY A 233 -0.56 -6.99 3.23
CA GLY A 233 -1.02 -8.27 2.69
C GLY A 233 -2.39 -8.69 3.22
N SER A 234 -2.71 -10.00 3.18
CA SER A 234 -4.01 -10.50 3.64
C SER A 234 -4.19 -10.40 5.16
N ALA A 235 -5.45 -10.21 5.59
CA ALA A 235 -5.82 -10.20 7.01
C ALA A 235 -5.46 -11.51 7.71
N SER A 236 -5.52 -12.65 7.02
CA SER A 236 -5.14 -13.95 7.57
C SER A 236 -3.63 -14.02 7.88
N THR A 237 -2.79 -13.54 6.98
CA THR A 237 -1.34 -13.46 7.22
C THR A 237 -1.03 -12.45 8.33
N ALA A 238 -1.69 -11.30 8.36
CA ALA A 238 -1.55 -10.32 9.44
C ALA A 238 -1.89 -10.92 10.81
N ALA A 239 -2.94 -11.74 10.90
CA ALA A 239 -3.33 -12.43 12.13
C ALA A 239 -2.23 -13.39 12.62
N VAL A 240 -1.62 -14.16 11.72
CA VAL A 240 -0.49 -15.05 12.03
C VAL A 240 0.71 -14.24 12.53
N LEU A 241 1.11 -13.18 11.82
CA LEU A 241 2.25 -12.34 12.22
C LEU A 241 1.99 -11.62 13.56
N ARG A 242 0.78 -11.08 13.74
CA ARG A 242 0.38 -10.41 14.99
C ARG A 242 0.36 -11.37 16.19
N GLY A 243 0.04 -12.65 15.95
CA GLY A 243 0.11 -13.71 16.95
C GLY A 243 1.53 -14.19 17.29
N ASN A 244 2.56 -13.78 16.55
CA ASN A 244 3.94 -14.19 16.81
C ASN A 244 4.44 -13.63 18.16
N ALA A 245 5.33 -14.38 18.84
CA ALA A 245 5.92 -14.00 20.12
C ALA A 245 6.70 -12.67 20.05
N ALA A 246 7.24 -12.28 18.89
CA ALA A 246 7.87 -10.98 18.71
C ALA A 246 6.91 -9.83 19.07
N VAL A 247 5.64 -9.95 18.68
CA VAL A 247 4.60 -8.95 18.94
C VAL A 247 3.94 -9.15 20.29
N THR A 248 3.47 -10.37 20.59
CA THR A 248 2.62 -10.64 21.77
C THR A 248 3.39 -10.68 23.09
N THR A 249 4.64 -11.10 23.05
CA THR A 249 5.46 -11.31 24.26
C THR A 249 6.64 -10.34 24.33
N ARG A 250 7.31 -10.08 23.20
CA ARG A 250 8.50 -9.21 23.16
C ARG A 250 8.17 -7.77 22.77
N ALA A 251 6.89 -7.46 22.52
CA ALA A 251 6.37 -6.11 22.26
C ALA A 251 6.99 -5.40 21.04
N ALA A 252 7.40 -6.13 20.00
CA ALA A 252 7.74 -5.52 18.71
C ALA A 252 6.52 -4.74 18.17
N ARG A 253 6.75 -3.54 17.67
CA ARG A 253 5.67 -2.75 17.07
C ARG A 253 5.19 -3.43 15.80
N PHE A 254 3.89 -3.58 15.66
CA PHE A 254 3.28 -4.20 14.47
C PHE A 254 2.33 -3.22 13.80
N ASN A 255 2.68 -2.82 12.59
CA ASN A 255 1.86 -2.01 11.73
C ASN A 255 1.39 -2.85 10.54
N ALA A 256 0.11 -2.78 10.20
CA ALA A 256 -0.46 -3.59 9.14
C ALA A 256 -1.40 -2.79 8.25
N GLU A 257 -1.27 -2.99 6.95
CA GLU A 257 -2.28 -2.71 5.94
C GLU A 257 -2.82 -4.04 5.42
N THR A 258 -4.13 -4.25 5.57
CA THR A 258 -4.78 -5.53 5.27
C THR A 258 -5.96 -5.38 4.33
N ASP A 259 -6.87 -6.36 4.32
CA ASP A 259 -8.06 -6.39 3.48
C ASP A 259 -8.87 -5.11 3.59
N SER A 260 -9.44 -4.64 2.48
CA SER A 260 -10.21 -3.42 2.46
C SER A 260 -11.44 -3.53 1.56
N LEU A 261 -12.60 -3.28 2.13
CA LEU A 261 -13.87 -3.23 1.38
C LEU A 261 -14.26 -1.77 1.12
N ASN A 262 -13.38 -1.06 0.41
CA ASN A 262 -13.56 0.34 0.09
C ASN A 262 -14.90 0.60 -0.59
N CYS A 263 -15.60 1.65 -0.18
CA CYS A 263 -16.84 2.04 -0.82
C CYS A 263 -16.70 3.34 -1.61
N SER A 264 -17.51 3.44 -2.67
CA SER A 264 -17.75 4.69 -3.39
C SER A 264 -19.22 5.02 -3.32
N ILE A 265 -19.55 6.23 -2.91
CA ILE A 265 -20.92 6.71 -2.66
C ILE A 265 -21.31 7.67 -3.77
N LEU A 266 -22.37 7.36 -4.52
CA LEU A 266 -22.97 8.27 -5.49
C LEU A 266 -24.07 9.08 -4.79
N GLY A 267 -24.03 10.41 -4.87
CA GLY A 267 -25.07 11.29 -4.33
C GLY A 267 -26.40 11.18 -5.10
N PRO A 268 -27.54 11.47 -4.45
CA PRO A 268 -28.85 11.43 -5.12
C PRO A 268 -29.02 12.51 -6.21
N ASP A 269 -28.21 13.55 -6.17
CA ASP A 269 -28.13 14.62 -7.17
C ASP A 269 -27.41 14.18 -8.46
N ALA A 270 -26.62 13.13 -8.38
CA ALA A 270 -25.79 12.63 -9.48
C ALA A 270 -26.57 11.62 -10.34
N VAL A 271 -27.43 12.12 -11.21
CA VAL A 271 -28.26 11.33 -12.15
C VAL A 271 -27.66 11.30 -13.54
N ALA A 272 -28.12 10.39 -14.40
CA ALA A 272 -27.66 10.27 -15.78
C ALA A 272 -27.68 11.63 -16.53
N GLY A 273 -26.56 12.00 -17.13
CA GLY A 273 -26.35 13.28 -17.81
C GLY A 273 -25.70 14.37 -16.95
N THR A 274 -25.51 14.15 -15.64
CA THR A 274 -24.72 15.06 -14.79
C THR A 274 -23.22 14.72 -14.86
N PRO A 275 -22.32 15.70 -14.68
CA PRO A 275 -20.88 15.44 -14.62
C PRO A 275 -20.49 14.44 -13.54
N GLU A 276 -21.11 14.52 -12.36
CA GLU A 276 -20.83 13.64 -11.20
C GLU A 276 -21.18 12.19 -11.53
N PHE A 277 -22.29 11.94 -12.24
CA PHE A 277 -22.63 10.59 -12.71
C PHE A 277 -21.55 10.03 -13.62
N ASP A 278 -21.09 10.81 -14.60
CA ASP A 278 -20.03 10.40 -15.52
C ASP A 278 -18.69 10.15 -14.81
N LEU A 279 -18.35 10.97 -13.81
CA LEU A 279 -17.17 10.79 -12.96
C LEU A 279 -17.27 9.49 -12.17
N TYR A 280 -18.41 9.21 -11.55
CA TYR A 280 -18.64 8.00 -10.79
C TYR A 280 -18.47 6.73 -11.62
N VAL A 281 -19.13 6.68 -12.78
CA VAL A 281 -19.01 5.56 -13.72
C VAL A 281 -17.56 5.38 -14.19
N LYS A 282 -16.85 6.47 -14.47
CA LYS A 282 -15.43 6.45 -14.86
C LYS A 282 -14.55 5.88 -13.75
N GLU A 283 -14.76 6.30 -12.50
CA GLU A 283 -13.97 5.81 -11.36
C GLU A 283 -14.22 4.32 -11.11
N ILE A 284 -15.46 3.82 -11.17
CA ILE A 284 -15.74 2.38 -11.04
C ILE A 284 -14.97 1.57 -12.09
N VAL A 285 -15.06 1.97 -13.36
CA VAL A 285 -14.35 1.27 -14.46
C VAL A 285 -12.84 1.30 -14.25
N ARG A 286 -12.29 2.47 -13.88
CA ARG A 286 -10.87 2.62 -13.57
C ARG A 286 -10.43 1.68 -12.45
N GLU A 287 -11.20 1.60 -11.36
CA GLU A 287 -10.85 0.79 -10.20
C GLU A 287 -11.01 -0.72 -10.45
N ILE A 288 -11.91 -1.12 -11.34
CA ILE A 288 -12.03 -2.53 -11.81
C ILE A 288 -10.82 -2.90 -12.67
N THR A 289 -10.37 -2.03 -13.57
CA THR A 289 -9.43 -2.39 -14.63
C THR A 289 -7.96 -2.14 -14.29
N THR A 290 -7.64 -1.13 -13.48
CA THR A 290 -6.26 -0.82 -13.11
C THR A 290 -5.63 -2.00 -12.35
N LYS A 291 -4.51 -2.52 -12.87
CA LYS A 291 -3.83 -3.73 -12.37
C LYS A 291 -4.77 -4.94 -12.22
N ALA A 292 -5.75 -5.07 -13.13
CA ALA A 292 -6.80 -6.10 -13.03
C ALA A 292 -7.48 -6.10 -11.65
N GLY A 293 -7.76 -4.91 -11.08
CA GLY A 293 -8.41 -4.74 -9.78
C GLY A 293 -7.57 -5.16 -8.57
N GLN A 294 -6.27 -5.44 -8.72
CA GLN A 294 -5.39 -5.89 -7.63
C GLN A 294 -4.77 -4.71 -6.87
N ARG A 295 -5.62 -3.81 -6.38
CA ARG A 295 -5.22 -2.68 -5.54
C ARG A 295 -5.95 -2.76 -4.21
N CYS A 296 -5.26 -2.51 -3.14
CA CYS A 296 -5.83 -2.44 -1.78
C CYS A 296 -6.91 -1.34 -1.67
N THR A 297 -6.85 -0.33 -2.55
CA THR A 297 -7.75 0.81 -2.59
C THR A 297 -8.90 0.70 -3.60
N CYS A 298 -9.05 -0.40 -4.36
CA CYS A 298 -10.13 -0.54 -5.34
C CYS A 298 -11.53 -0.38 -4.73
N ILE A 299 -12.46 0.17 -5.50
CA ILE A 299 -13.89 0.21 -5.15
C ILE A 299 -14.44 -1.22 -5.16
N ARG A 300 -14.67 -1.79 -3.98
CA ARG A 300 -15.29 -3.12 -3.83
C ARG A 300 -16.79 -3.02 -3.69
N ARG A 301 -17.27 -1.93 -3.09
CA ARG A 301 -18.68 -1.66 -2.83
C ARG A 301 -19.05 -0.30 -3.41
N ALA A 302 -19.90 -0.29 -4.42
CA ALA A 302 -20.42 0.92 -5.05
C ALA A 302 -21.84 1.18 -4.53
N LEU A 303 -21.98 2.17 -3.65
CA LEU A 303 -23.28 2.54 -3.04
C LEU A 303 -23.99 3.53 -3.95
N VAL A 304 -25.16 3.14 -4.46
CA VAL A 304 -25.85 3.84 -5.55
C VAL A 304 -27.30 4.11 -5.17
N PRO A 305 -27.87 5.30 -5.42
CA PRO A 305 -29.31 5.52 -5.25
C PRO A 305 -30.10 4.48 -6.07
N ALA A 306 -31.10 3.85 -5.47
CA ALA A 306 -31.89 2.80 -6.12
C ALA A 306 -32.54 3.27 -7.44
N SER A 307 -32.84 4.57 -7.54
CA SER A 307 -33.45 5.19 -8.73
C SER A 307 -32.55 5.24 -9.97
N VAL A 308 -31.21 5.14 -9.83
CA VAL A 308 -30.26 5.27 -10.96
C VAL A 308 -29.38 4.03 -11.14
N VAL A 309 -29.70 2.93 -10.45
CA VAL A 309 -28.89 1.70 -10.49
C VAL A 309 -28.75 1.12 -11.89
N ASP A 310 -29.85 1.11 -12.68
CA ASP A 310 -29.84 0.59 -14.05
C ASP A 310 -29.01 1.48 -14.97
N ASP A 311 -29.06 2.80 -14.78
CA ASP A 311 -28.23 3.75 -15.52
C ASP A 311 -26.73 3.54 -15.22
N VAL A 312 -26.38 3.29 -13.95
CA VAL A 312 -25.00 2.98 -13.54
C VAL A 312 -24.54 1.67 -14.16
N ILE A 313 -25.37 0.62 -14.16
CA ILE A 313 -25.05 -0.65 -14.81
C ILE A 313 -24.78 -0.41 -16.30
N ALA A 314 -25.68 0.29 -16.99
CA ALA A 314 -25.54 0.58 -18.42
C ALA A 314 -24.27 1.43 -18.70
N GLY A 315 -24.03 2.48 -17.93
CA GLY A 315 -22.86 3.35 -18.09
C GLY A 315 -21.52 2.64 -17.84
N VAL A 316 -21.44 1.80 -16.80
CA VAL A 316 -20.25 0.99 -16.49
C VAL A 316 -20.03 -0.05 -17.57
N SER A 317 -21.08 -0.81 -17.96
CA SER A 317 -20.99 -1.85 -18.99
C SER A 317 -20.49 -1.31 -20.32
N ALA A 318 -21.05 -0.19 -20.80
CA ALA A 318 -20.65 0.45 -22.07
C ALA A 318 -19.17 0.92 -22.07
N ARG A 319 -18.59 1.18 -20.91
CA ARG A 319 -17.17 1.51 -20.78
C ARG A 319 -16.31 0.25 -20.65
N LEU A 320 -16.78 -0.78 -19.95
CA LEU A 320 -16.09 -2.06 -19.83
C LEU A 320 -16.01 -2.82 -21.16
N ASP A 321 -17.00 -2.67 -22.07
CA ASP A 321 -16.96 -3.22 -23.41
C ASP A 321 -15.76 -2.74 -24.25
N LYS A 322 -15.12 -1.64 -23.86
CA LYS A 322 -13.93 -1.09 -24.52
C LYS A 322 -12.62 -1.59 -23.91
N VAL A 323 -12.69 -2.41 -22.86
CA VAL A 323 -11.51 -2.94 -22.17
C VAL A 323 -10.96 -4.13 -22.95
N VAL A 324 -9.72 -4.02 -23.35
CA VAL A 324 -8.98 -5.08 -24.05
C VAL A 324 -8.14 -5.82 -23.02
N VAL A 325 -8.47 -7.09 -22.78
CA VAL A 325 -7.74 -7.97 -21.85
C VAL A 325 -6.72 -8.80 -22.63
N GLY A 326 -5.49 -8.91 -22.13
CA GLY A 326 -4.48 -9.71 -22.81
C GLY A 326 -3.06 -9.50 -22.30
N ASN A 327 -2.09 -9.91 -23.12
CA ASN A 327 -0.68 -9.79 -22.81
C ASN A 327 -0.27 -8.31 -22.66
N PRO A 328 0.23 -7.88 -21.50
CA PRO A 328 0.59 -6.47 -21.24
C PRO A 328 1.73 -5.94 -22.12
N ARG A 329 2.42 -6.82 -22.87
CA ARG A 329 3.43 -6.45 -23.86
C ARG A 329 2.82 -5.95 -25.17
N ASN A 330 1.54 -6.19 -25.41
CA ASN A 330 0.80 -5.69 -26.55
C ASN A 330 0.19 -4.32 -26.20
N ASP A 331 0.56 -3.28 -26.94
CA ASP A 331 0.18 -1.88 -26.66
C ASP A 331 -1.34 -1.61 -26.77
N THR A 332 -2.12 -2.49 -27.40
CA THR A 332 -3.58 -2.38 -27.48
C THR A 332 -4.27 -2.86 -26.21
N VAL A 333 -3.58 -3.61 -25.37
CA VAL A 333 -4.12 -4.17 -24.13
C VAL A 333 -4.23 -3.08 -23.06
N THR A 334 -5.42 -2.99 -22.47
CA THR A 334 -5.73 -1.99 -21.43
C THR A 334 -5.90 -2.60 -20.04
N MET A 335 -6.03 -3.92 -19.94
CA MET A 335 -6.02 -4.68 -18.68
C MET A 335 -5.22 -5.96 -18.86
N GLY A 336 -4.22 -6.17 -18.04
CA GLY A 336 -3.36 -7.35 -18.08
C GLY A 336 -3.85 -8.48 -17.17
N ALA A 337 -2.91 -9.35 -16.75
CA ALA A 337 -3.20 -10.52 -15.93
C ALA A 337 -3.24 -10.21 -14.42
N LEU A 338 -3.89 -11.07 -13.66
CA LEU A 338 -3.66 -11.24 -12.23
C LEU A 338 -2.24 -11.80 -12.00
N VAL A 339 -1.68 -11.59 -10.82
CA VAL A 339 -0.26 -11.92 -10.54
C VAL A 339 0.08 -13.41 -10.69
N SER A 340 -0.91 -14.31 -10.61
CA SER A 340 -0.71 -15.76 -10.73
C SER A 340 -2.03 -16.48 -10.96
N LEU A 341 -1.96 -17.74 -11.45
CA LEU A 341 -3.12 -18.64 -11.54
C LEU A 341 -3.77 -18.89 -10.18
N HIS A 342 -2.99 -18.95 -9.11
CA HIS A 342 -3.51 -19.06 -7.75
C HIS A 342 -4.38 -17.85 -7.40
N GLN A 343 -3.89 -16.63 -7.62
CA GLN A 343 -4.65 -15.40 -7.39
C GLN A 343 -5.94 -15.35 -8.22
N ARG A 344 -5.88 -15.77 -9.50
CA ARG A 344 -7.08 -15.89 -10.35
C ARG A 344 -8.13 -16.80 -9.73
N ASN A 345 -7.71 -17.96 -9.22
CA ASN A 345 -8.62 -18.94 -8.61
C ASN A 345 -9.21 -18.39 -7.30
N GLU A 346 -8.42 -17.71 -6.47
CA GLU A 346 -8.92 -17.05 -5.26
C GLU A 346 -9.98 -15.98 -5.58
N VAL A 347 -9.76 -15.16 -6.62
CA VAL A 347 -10.77 -14.18 -7.07
C VAL A 347 -12.04 -14.85 -7.56
N ARG A 348 -11.95 -15.95 -8.33
CA ARG A 348 -13.11 -16.74 -8.78
C ARG A 348 -13.90 -17.33 -7.61
N ASN A 349 -13.20 -17.86 -6.61
CA ASN A 349 -13.81 -18.36 -5.37
C ASN A 349 -14.53 -17.23 -4.60
N ALA A 350 -13.92 -16.05 -4.52
CA ALA A 350 -14.54 -14.88 -3.90
C ALA A 350 -15.78 -14.42 -4.67
N VAL A 351 -15.75 -14.40 -6.01
CA VAL A 351 -16.93 -14.10 -6.83
C VAL A 351 -18.05 -15.13 -6.60
N ALA A 352 -17.72 -16.41 -6.55
CA ALA A 352 -18.70 -17.46 -6.25
C ALA A 352 -19.33 -17.28 -4.85
N ALA A 353 -18.55 -16.82 -3.87
CA ALA A 353 -19.08 -16.47 -2.56
C ALA A 353 -20.00 -15.25 -2.61
N LEU A 354 -19.62 -14.19 -3.34
CA LEU A 354 -20.47 -13.01 -3.55
C LEU A 354 -21.78 -13.33 -4.29
N GLN A 355 -21.76 -14.29 -5.22
CA GLN A 355 -22.95 -14.72 -5.97
C GLN A 355 -24.04 -15.37 -5.10
N ARG A 356 -23.76 -15.71 -3.84
CA ARG A 356 -24.81 -16.14 -2.90
C ARG A 356 -25.76 -14.99 -2.53
N ALA A 357 -25.34 -13.74 -2.69
CA ALA A 357 -26.11 -12.55 -2.35
C ALA A 357 -26.29 -11.58 -3.53
N ALA A 358 -25.50 -11.71 -4.58
CA ALA A 358 -25.45 -10.79 -5.70
C ALA A 358 -25.51 -11.54 -7.03
N LYS A 359 -26.11 -10.94 -8.05
CA LYS A 359 -26.09 -11.46 -9.42
C LYS A 359 -25.00 -10.77 -10.24
N VAL A 360 -24.38 -11.49 -11.15
CA VAL A 360 -23.53 -10.91 -12.18
C VAL A 360 -24.41 -10.12 -13.15
N VAL A 361 -24.12 -8.84 -13.32
CA VAL A 361 -24.80 -7.94 -14.27
C VAL A 361 -23.92 -7.58 -15.45
N TYR A 362 -22.60 -7.81 -15.35
CA TYR A 362 -21.64 -7.65 -16.44
C TYR A 362 -20.45 -8.61 -16.25
N GLY A 363 -19.93 -9.12 -17.37
CA GLY A 363 -18.76 -9.99 -17.42
C GLY A 363 -19.04 -11.46 -17.06
N ASP A 364 -18.02 -12.30 -17.27
CA ASP A 364 -18.05 -13.73 -16.90
C ASP A 364 -16.79 -14.05 -16.09
N PRO A 365 -16.92 -14.49 -14.82
CA PRO A 365 -15.77 -14.81 -13.99
C PRO A 365 -14.97 -16.03 -14.48
N THR A 366 -15.54 -16.83 -15.39
CA THR A 366 -14.94 -18.07 -15.87
C THR A 366 -14.34 -17.97 -17.27
N SER A 367 -14.78 -17.00 -18.07
CA SER A 367 -14.39 -16.82 -19.48
C SER A 367 -13.96 -15.39 -19.75
N VAL A 368 -12.98 -15.21 -20.65
CA VAL A 368 -12.49 -13.91 -21.10
C VAL A 368 -11.94 -14.01 -22.51
N GLU A 369 -12.27 -13.04 -23.35
CA GLU A 369 -11.61 -12.86 -24.64
C GLU A 369 -10.24 -12.24 -24.45
N LEU A 370 -9.23 -12.80 -25.10
CA LEU A 370 -7.84 -12.41 -24.90
C LEU A 370 -7.18 -11.94 -26.19
N VAL A 371 -6.36 -10.93 -26.07
CA VAL A 371 -5.47 -10.46 -27.13
C VAL A 371 -4.04 -10.87 -26.83
N ASP A 372 -3.42 -11.60 -27.79
CA ASP A 372 -2.03 -12.04 -27.72
C ASP A 372 -1.67 -12.78 -26.42
N ALA A 373 -2.57 -13.65 -25.96
CA ALA A 373 -2.44 -14.35 -24.69
C ALA A 373 -3.16 -15.72 -24.69
N ASP A 374 -2.76 -16.59 -23.76
CA ASP A 374 -3.32 -17.91 -23.55
C ASP A 374 -3.94 -18.01 -22.15
N ALA A 375 -5.22 -18.39 -22.10
CA ALA A 375 -5.98 -18.53 -20.85
C ALA A 375 -5.54 -19.72 -19.97
N GLU A 376 -4.86 -20.72 -20.52
CA GLU A 376 -4.37 -21.87 -19.76
C GLU A 376 -3.10 -21.53 -18.99
N HIS A 377 -2.22 -20.74 -19.59
CA HIS A 377 -0.93 -20.38 -19.03
C HIS A 377 -0.93 -19.03 -18.30
N GLY A 378 -1.70 -18.05 -18.80
CA GLY A 378 -1.82 -16.73 -18.19
C GLY A 378 -2.96 -16.62 -17.17
N ALA A 379 -2.75 -15.75 -16.18
CA ALA A 379 -3.70 -15.54 -15.07
C ALA A 379 -4.78 -14.50 -15.39
N PHE A 380 -5.42 -14.58 -16.55
CA PHE A 380 -6.40 -13.61 -17.00
C PHE A 380 -7.80 -13.84 -16.44
N MET A 381 -8.55 -12.75 -16.28
CA MET A 381 -9.96 -12.75 -15.86
C MET A 381 -10.68 -11.55 -16.48
N ALA A 382 -11.93 -11.72 -16.88
CA ALA A 382 -12.77 -10.61 -17.33
C ALA A 382 -13.08 -9.63 -16.19
N PRO A 383 -13.33 -8.33 -16.48
CA PRO A 383 -13.99 -7.44 -15.54
C PRO A 383 -15.38 -7.97 -15.15
N VAL A 384 -15.72 -7.90 -13.87
CA VAL A 384 -17.00 -8.40 -13.34
C VAL A 384 -17.70 -7.31 -12.54
N LEU A 385 -18.97 -7.04 -12.88
CA LEU A 385 -19.85 -6.19 -12.09
C LEU A 385 -20.98 -7.04 -11.49
N LEU A 386 -21.14 -6.92 -10.18
CA LEU A 386 -22.18 -7.61 -9.42
C LEU A 386 -23.24 -6.61 -8.95
N LEU A 387 -24.48 -7.05 -8.81
CA LEU A 387 -25.57 -6.30 -8.17
C LEU A 387 -26.09 -7.10 -6.97
N CYS A 388 -25.94 -6.55 -5.77
CA CYS A 388 -26.59 -7.02 -4.55
C CYS A 388 -27.79 -6.13 -4.27
N ALA A 389 -29.00 -6.55 -4.72
CA ALA A 389 -30.22 -5.76 -4.58
C ALA A 389 -30.73 -5.72 -3.13
N ASP A 390 -30.45 -6.76 -2.34
CA ASP A 390 -30.74 -6.81 -0.91
C ASP A 390 -29.53 -6.29 -0.13
N ASN A 391 -29.56 -5.03 0.30
CA ASN A 391 -28.46 -4.37 1.01
C ASN A 391 -28.25 -4.89 2.44
N GLU A 392 -29.14 -5.72 2.98
CA GLU A 392 -28.98 -6.38 4.28
C GLU A 392 -28.06 -7.61 4.23
N ARG A 393 -27.73 -8.10 3.05
CA ARG A 393 -26.81 -9.22 2.86
C ARG A 393 -25.40 -8.91 3.35
N SER A 394 -24.76 -9.90 3.98
CA SER A 394 -23.43 -9.73 4.58
C SER A 394 -22.29 -9.93 3.59
N GLU A 395 -22.47 -10.76 2.56
CA GLU A 395 -21.42 -11.20 1.66
C GLU A 395 -20.62 -10.04 1.02
N PRO A 396 -21.24 -8.95 0.50
CA PRO A 396 -20.50 -7.82 -0.05
C PRO A 396 -19.70 -7.03 1.01
N ASN A 397 -20.04 -7.23 2.29
CA ASN A 397 -19.41 -6.57 3.43
C ASN A 397 -18.38 -7.46 4.14
N GLU A 398 -18.17 -8.69 3.68
CA GLU A 398 -17.27 -9.68 4.28
C GLU A 398 -16.23 -10.21 3.30
N VAL A 399 -16.60 -10.37 2.02
CA VAL A 399 -15.78 -11.00 1.00
C VAL A 399 -15.06 -9.95 0.17
N GLU A 400 -13.73 -9.94 0.20
CA GLU A 400 -12.91 -9.16 -0.72
C GLU A 400 -12.49 -10.03 -1.92
N ALA A 401 -12.99 -9.68 -3.10
CA ALA A 401 -12.48 -10.22 -4.36
C ALA A 401 -11.31 -9.34 -4.84
N PHE A 402 -10.07 -9.74 -4.51
CA PHE A 402 -8.87 -8.95 -4.84
C PHE A 402 -8.48 -9.11 -6.32
N GLY A 403 -9.38 -8.64 -7.20
CA GLY A 403 -9.33 -8.74 -8.65
C GLY A 403 -10.28 -7.74 -9.32
N PRO A 404 -10.57 -7.90 -10.63
CA PRO A 404 -11.35 -6.94 -11.42
C PRO A 404 -12.87 -7.04 -11.13
N VAL A 405 -13.25 -6.83 -9.87
CA VAL A 405 -14.62 -7.07 -9.36
C VAL A 405 -15.10 -5.91 -8.51
N THR A 406 -16.32 -5.43 -8.80
CA THR A 406 -17.04 -4.46 -7.97
C THR A 406 -18.48 -4.91 -7.77
N THR A 407 -19.05 -4.68 -6.59
CA THR A 407 -20.45 -4.96 -6.26
C THR A 407 -21.22 -3.66 -6.09
N LEU A 408 -22.28 -3.47 -6.88
CA LEU A 408 -23.25 -2.39 -6.72
C LEU A 408 -24.20 -2.77 -5.56
N ILE A 409 -24.45 -1.82 -4.68
CA ILE A 409 -25.36 -1.95 -3.53
C ILE A 409 -26.31 -0.76 -3.55
N PRO A 410 -27.59 -0.95 -3.94
CA PRO A 410 -28.58 0.12 -3.95
C PRO A 410 -28.92 0.60 -2.55
N TYR A 411 -29.15 1.89 -2.40
CA TYR A 411 -29.74 2.50 -1.20
C TYR A 411 -30.99 3.31 -1.53
N SER A 412 -31.96 3.38 -0.60
CA SER A 412 -33.23 4.08 -0.80
C SER A 412 -33.28 5.44 -0.13
N ALA A 413 -32.64 5.58 1.02
CA ALA A 413 -32.56 6.84 1.75
C ALA A 413 -31.10 7.26 2.04
N PRO A 414 -30.79 8.57 2.00
CA PRO A 414 -29.45 9.05 2.34
C PRO A 414 -28.96 8.59 3.73
N ASP A 415 -29.87 8.48 4.70
CA ASP A 415 -29.54 8.05 6.06
C ASP A 415 -29.01 6.61 6.14
N ASP A 416 -29.36 5.74 5.17
CA ASP A 416 -28.88 4.36 5.11
C ASP A 416 -27.41 4.28 4.71
N VAL A 417 -26.89 5.27 3.98
CA VAL A 417 -25.57 5.22 3.33
C VAL A 417 -24.43 5.15 4.33
N GLY A 418 -24.53 5.92 5.42
CA GLY A 418 -23.54 5.88 6.50
C GLY A 418 -23.46 4.50 7.16
N VAL A 419 -24.60 3.85 7.35
CA VAL A 419 -24.71 2.48 7.89
C VAL A 419 -24.06 1.49 6.91
N LEU A 420 -24.37 1.59 5.62
CA LEU A 420 -23.80 0.72 4.58
C LEU A 420 -22.29 0.91 4.47
N ALA A 421 -21.80 2.15 4.54
CA ALA A 421 -20.36 2.42 4.54
C ALA A 421 -19.67 1.75 5.73
N ALA A 422 -20.24 1.85 6.93
CA ALA A 422 -19.72 1.26 8.17
C ALA A 422 -19.66 -0.27 8.14
N ARG A 423 -20.54 -0.96 7.40
CA ARG A 423 -20.56 -2.43 7.28
C ARG A 423 -19.25 -3.02 6.74
N GLY A 424 -18.41 -2.23 6.06
CA GLY A 424 -17.05 -2.65 5.67
C GLY A 424 -16.10 -2.89 6.84
N ARG A 425 -16.47 -2.46 8.05
CA ARG A 425 -15.72 -2.62 9.31
C ARG A 425 -14.31 -2.02 9.27
N GLY A 426 -14.13 -0.97 8.51
CA GLY A 426 -12.86 -0.30 8.26
C GLY A 426 -12.38 -0.48 6.83
N SER A 427 -11.90 0.61 6.24
CA SER A 427 -11.42 0.66 4.86
C SER A 427 -10.25 1.64 4.72
N LEU A 428 -9.41 1.43 3.72
CA LEU A 428 -8.32 2.34 3.39
C LEU A 428 -8.85 3.65 2.82
N VAL A 429 -9.86 3.55 1.95
CA VAL A 429 -10.43 4.72 1.29
C VAL A 429 -11.92 4.58 1.06
N GLY A 430 -12.62 5.69 1.13
CA GLY A 430 -13.95 5.89 0.57
C GLY A 430 -13.97 7.04 -0.41
N SER A 431 -14.99 7.11 -1.27
CA SER A 431 -15.26 8.30 -2.07
C SER A 431 -16.73 8.70 -2.00
N ILE A 432 -16.96 10.00 -2.10
CA ILE A 432 -18.30 10.62 -2.16
C ILE A 432 -18.32 11.43 -3.44
N VAL A 433 -19.21 11.07 -4.36
CA VAL A 433 -19.36 11.74 -5.66
C VAL A 433 -20.71 12.43 -5.71
N SER A 434 -20.72 13.74 -5.52
CA SER A 434 -21.92 14.58 -5.41
C SER A 434 -21.54 16.05 -5.54
N TYR A 435 -22.45 16.87 -6.07
CA TYR A 435 -22.32 18.32 -6.11
C TYR A 435 -23.20 19.02 -5.03
N ASP A 436 -23.87 18.23 -4.20
CA ASP A 436 -24.66 18.69 -3.05
C ASP A 436 -23.79 18.75 -1.78
N PRO A 437 -23.42 19.95 -1.28
CA PRO A 437 -22.55 20.10 -0.12
C PRO A 437 -23.19 19.61 1.19
N ASP A 438 -24.51 19.64 1.31
CA ASP A 438 -25.22 19.17 2.52
C ASP A 438 -25.17 17.64 2.58
N PHE A 439 -25.41 16.96 1.46
CA PHE A 439 -25.23 15.53 1.35
C PHE A 439 -23.76 15.13 1.64
N VAL A 440 -22.80 15.81 1.02
CA VAL A 440 -21.36 15.54 1.25
C VAL A 440 -21.01 15.70 2.73
N GLY A 441 -21.47 16.78 3.39
CA GLY A 441 -21.23 17.03 4.81
C GLY A 441 -21.77 15.92 5.73
N ALA A 442 -23.01 15.46 5.45
CA ALA A 442 -23.62 14.35 6.16
C ALA A 442 -22.85 13.04 5.97
N MET A 443 -22.43 12.74 4.73
CA MET A 443 -21.65 11.54 4.41
C MET A 443 -20.24 11.57 5.00
N VAL A 444 -19.55 12.69 4.99
CA VAL A 444 -18.26 12.84 5.68
C VAL A 444 -18.40 12.52 7.16
N SER A 445 -19.42 13.07 7.82
CA SER A 445 -19.64 12.86 9.25
C SER A 445 -19.90 11.39 9.62
N SER A 446 -20.61 10.66 8.77
CA SER A 446 -20.98 9.26 9.02
C SER A 446 -19.91 8.25 8.52
N ALA A 447 -19.22 8.54 7.42
CA ALA A 447 -18.28 7.60 6.80
C ALA A 447 -16.81 7.78 7.28
N ALA A 448 -16.39 8.99 7.65
CA ALA A 448 -14.99 9.25 8.01
C ALA A 448 -14.44 8.34 9.13
N PRO A 449 -15.17 8.01 10.19
CA PRO A 449 -14.68 7.10 11.24
C PRO A 449 -14.33 5.69 10.75
N HIS A 450 -14.81 5.30 9.58
CA HIS A 450 -14.64 3.97 8.99
C HIS A 450 -13.60 3.91 7.86
N HIS A 451 -12.95 5.02 7.54
CA HIS A 451 -12.02 5.12 6.41
C HIS A 451 -10.72 5.84 6.82
N GLY A 452 -9.60 5.39 6.29
CA GLY A 452 -8.33 6.12 6.46
C GLY A 452 -8.31 7.42 5.66
N ARG A 453 -9.00 7.43 4.50
CA ARG A 453 -9.10 8.58 3.59
C ARG A 453 -10.48 8.65 2.94
N LEU A 454 -11.00 9.85 2.76
CA LEU A 454 -12.18 10.11 1.95
C LEU A 454 -11.82 11.02 0.77
N LEU A 455 -12.15 10.59 -0.45
CA LEU A 455 -12.13 11.43 -1.65
C LEU A 455 -13.51 12.05 -1.82
N ILE A 456 -13.59 13.37 -1.85
CA ILE A 456 -14.77 14.11 -2.30
C ILE A 456 -14.52 14.49 -3.76
N LEU A 457 -15.39 14.07 -4.65
CA LEU A 457 -15.22 14.24 -6.09
C LEU A 457 -16.47 14.89 -6.69
N ASP A 458 -16.24 16.00 -7.35
CA ASP A 458 -17.24 16.78 -8.07
C ASP A 458 -16.63 17.34 -9.38
N ARG A 459 -17.45 18.05 -10.14
CA ARG A 459 -17.03 18.68 -11.41
C ARG A 459 -15.92 19.71 -11.24
N ASP A 460 -15.84 20.38 -10.10
CA ASP A 460 -14.91 21.48 -9.87
C ASP A 460 -13.49 20.98 -9.61
N CYS A 461 -13.35 19.82 -8.95
CA CYS A 461 -12.06 19.22 -8.65
C CYS A 461 -11.65 18.10 -9.63
N ALA A 462 -12.54 17.66 -10.51
CA ALA A 462 -12.35 16.48 -11.36
C ALA A 462 -11.10 16.52 -12.24
N ALA A 463 -10.73 17.70 -12.75
CA ALA A 463 -9.57 17.88 -13.64
C ALA A 463 -8.22 17.62 -12.95
N GLU A 464 -8.13 17.89 -11.65
CA GLU A 464 -6.90 17.75 -10.83
C GLU A 464 -6.93 16.52 -9.92
N SER A 465 -8.10 15.85 -9.81
CA SER A 465 -8.26 14.69 -8.94
C SER A 465 -7.36 13.53 -9.36
N THR A 466 -6.67 12.96 -8.38
CA THR A 466 -5.87 11.74 -8.57
C THR A 466 -6.73 10.47 -8.63
N GLY A 467 -8.03 10.59 -8.30
CA GLY A 467 -9.02 9.52 -8.28
C GLY A 467 -9.04 8.73 -6.97
N HIS A 468 -10.03 7.84 -6.87
CA HIS A 468 -10.36 7.08 -5.67
C HIS A 468 -9.15 6.30 -5.12
N GLY A 469 -8.53 5.52 -5.97
CA GLY A 469 -7.55 4.52 -5.55
C GLY A 469 -6.12 5.03 -5.36
N THR A 470 -5.80 6.30 -5.61
CA THR A 470 -4.42 6.80 -5.55
C THR A 470 -4.12 7.45 -4.19
N PRO A 471 -3.33 6.81 -3.31
CA PRO A 471 -2.87 7.45 -2.08
C PRO A 471 -1.80 8.49 -2.40
N MET A 472 -1.91 9.65 -1.76
CA MET A 472 -0.92 10.70 -1.90
C MET A 472 0.10 10.61 -0.76
N PRO A 473 1.41 10.70 -1.04
CA PRO A 473 2.46 10.55 -0.02
C PRO A 473 2.41 11.62 1.08
N GLN A 474 1.61 12.68 0.91
CA GLN A 474 1.39 13.74 1.91
C GLN A 474 0.28 13.39 2.91
N LEU A 475 -0.59 12.44 2.59
CA LEU A 475 -1.77 12.08 3.36
C LEU A 475 -1.64 10.69 3.95
N VAL A 476 -2.50 10.35 4.90
CA VAL A 476 -2.56 9.01 5.49
C VAL A 476 -2.80 7.96 4.41
N HIS A 477 -1.97 6.90 4.43
CA HIS A 477 -2.18 5.66 3.72
C HIS A 477 -2.30 4.53 4.73
N GLY A 478 -3.53 4.08 4.96
CA GLY A 478 -3.92 3.12 5.97
C GLY A 478 -5.39 3.24 6.28
N GLY A 479 -5.88 2.53 7.27
CA GLY A 479 -7.28 2.59 7.66
C GLY A 479 -7.60 1.88 8.96
N PRO A 480 -8.75 2.20 9.56
CA PRO A 480 -9.20 1.62 10.81
C PRO A 480 -9.67 0.17 10.63
N GLY A 481 -9.80 -0.54 11.74
CA GLY A 481 -10.46 -1.83 11.83
C GLY A 481 -9.86 -2.86 10.88
N ARG A 482 -10.68 -3.39 9.96
CA ARG A 482 -10.30 -4.41 8.99
C ARG A 482 -9.09 -4.01 8.12
N ALA A 483 -8.93 -2.74 7.82
CA ALA A 483 -7.83 -2.25 6.98
C ALA A 483 -6.46 -2.24 7.67
N GLY A 484 -6.38 -2.67 8.92
CA GLY A 484 -5.11 -2.78 9.67
C GLY A 484 -5.20 -2.27 11.09
N GLY A 485 -6.03 -1.28 11.35
CA GLY A 485 -6.39 -0.79 12.69
C GLY A 485 -5.48 0.27 13.28
N GLY A 486 -4.53 0.80 12.52
CA GLY A 486 -3.58 1.80 13.00
C GLY A 486 -3.44 3.03 12.09
N GLU A 487 -2.74 4.03 12.59
CA GLU A 487 -2.18 5.06 11.73
C GLU A 487 -1.05 4.47 10.92
N GLU A 488 -1.17 4.62 9.62
CA GLU A 488 -0.28 4.03 8.68
C GLU A 488 0.77 5.00 8.16
N LEU A 489 1.37 4.57 7.09
CA LEU A 489 2.31 5.35 6.30
C LEU A 489 1.60 6.55 5.65
N GLY A 490 2.36 7.54 5.28
CA GLY A 490 1.86 8.75 4.66
C GLY A 490 2.14 10.01 5.49
N GLY A 491 2.58 11.06 4.81
CA GLY A 491 3.03 12.29 5.44
C GLY A 491 4.22 12.11 6.39
N MET A 492 4.61 13.17 7.06
CA MET A 492 5.72 13.13 8.04
C MET A 492 5.35 12.38 9.33
N ARG A 493 4.07 12.06 9.54
CA ARG A 493 3.64 11.20 10.67
C ARG A 493 4.20 9.79 10.55
N ALA A 494 4.36 9.27 9.33
CA ALA A 494 4.98 7.96 9.09
C ALA A 494 6.40 7.86 9.69
N VAL A 495 7.16 8.94 9.69
CA VAL A 495 8.52 8.97 10.29
C VAL A 495 8.43 8.69 11.80
N ARG A 496 7.44 9.28 12.48
CA ARG A 496 7.25 9.11 13.93
C ARG A 496 6.92 7.67 14.33
N HIS A 497 6.35 6.87 13.44
CA HIS A 497 6.06 5.46 13.66
C HIS A 497 7.34 4.65 13.94
N PHE A 498 8.46 5.02 13.29
CA PHE A 498 9.78 4.42 13.47
C PHE A 498 10.62 5.12 14.56
N MET A 499 10.00 5.95 15.41
CA MET A 499 10.66 6.71 16.46
C MET A 499 10.05 6.43 17.82
N GLN A 500 10.81 6.67 18.89
CA GLN A 500 10.32 6.62 20.27
C GLN A 500 9.97 8.00 20.76
N ARG A 501 8.75 8.19 21.23
CA ARG A 501 8.31 9.41 21.92
C ARG A 501 8.71 9.34 23.39
N THR A 502 9.40 10.38 23.88
CA THR A 502 9.86 10.48 25.26
C THR A 502 9.53 11.84 25.84
N ALA A 503 9.04 11.90 27.07
CA ALA A 503 8.86 13.15 27.79
C ALA A 503 10.18 13.54 28.49
N LEU A 504 10.73 14.69 28.12
CA LEU A 504 11.85 15.31 28.82
C LEU A 504 11.31 16.26 29.89
N GLN A 505 11.94 16.28 31.06
CA GLN A 505 11.58 17.20 32.13
C GLN A 505 12.85 17.86 32.69
N GLY A 506 12.83 19.17 32.89
CA GLY A 506 14.02 19.89 33.37
C GLY A 506 13.86 21.41 33.37
N SER A 507 14.99 22.12 33.48
CA SER A 507 14.98 23.57 33.36
C SER A 507 14.72 24.02 31.92
N PRO A 508 14.02 25.13 31.68
CA PRO A 508 13.73 25.64 30.34
C PRO A 508 14.97 25.78 29.45
N ALA A 509 16.09 26.27 30.03
CA ALA A 509 17.32 26.46 29.26
C ALA A 509 17.93 25.16 28.75
N VAL A 510 17.89 24.08 29.55
CA VAL A 510 18.39 22.75 29.12
C VAL A 510 17.50 22.17 28.06
N ILE A 511 16.17 22.18 28.27
CA ILE A 511 15.20 21.65 27.29
C ILE A 511 15.33 22.39 25.94
N ALA A 512 15.34 23.71 25.97
CA ALA A 512 15.48 24.52 24.74
C ALA A 512 16.78 24.21 23.98
N ARG A 513 17.90 24.00 24.69
CA ARG A 513 19.17 23.64 24.07
C ARG A 513 19.15 22.26 23.42
N LEU A 514 18.48 21.26 24.04
CA LEU A 514 18.38 19.92 23.50
C LEU A 514 17.50 19.85 22.25
N VAL A 515 16.42 20.63 22.22
CA VAL A 515 15.40 20.58 21.19
C VAL A 515 15.64 21.61 20.09
N GLY A 516 16.25 22.76 20.41
CA GLY A 516 16.46 23.87 19.48
C GLY A 516 17.57 23.66 18.45
N GLY A 517 18.34 22.58 18.53
CA GLY A 517 19.55 22.39 17.71
C GLY A 517 20.61 23.43 18.04
N SER A 518 21.84 23.06 18.12
CA SER A 518 22.99 23.99 18.25
C SER A 518 23.20 24.79 16.98
#